data_049ad0fc10060656446531f94fad01fb
#
_entry.id   049ad0fc10060656446531f94fad01fb
#
_cell.length_a   1.000
_cell.length_b   1.000
_cell.length_c   1.000
_cell.angle_alpha   90.00
_cell.angle_beta   90.00
_cell.angle_gamma   90.00
#
_symmetry.space_group_name_H-M   'P 1'
#
loop_
_entity.id
_entity.type
_entity.pdbx_description
1 polymer ?
#
loop_
_entity_poly.entity_id
_entity_poly.type
_entity_poly.pdbx_seq_one_letter_code
_entity_poly.pdbx_strand_id
1 'polypeptide(L)'
;PRKAAEIGTAIQLMTNGVFMGDYRPNDSEEEVDIRIRYPAEYRGIEQMDTIRIATANGPVPISSFVTRVAKPAVSSIQRVDGARVVYVRANPAPGIVASNKLIEIDAWLEENPPQRGVTAVFRGANEEQANSAAFLGKAFSLAMALMAILLVTQFNSYYQALIILSSVLLSTAGVLLGLLTTGQTFSVILTGIGIVALSGIIVNNNIVLIDTFNYLKAKHGDWTLEEIIVQTGVQRLRPVFLTTFTTGFGLLPLAMHVSVDLINAEIEVGGPITSQWVSLASAIVFGLSFATILTLIVTPAMLALPDAARKMLRMKAKHQPLETSIAVS
;
A
#
# COMPACT_ATOMS: atom_id res chain seq x y z
N PRO A 1 -46.72 -35.56 -9.84
CA PRO A 1 -45.93 -34.31 -9.65
C PRO A 1 -45.53 -34.08 -8.20
N ARG A 2 -46.35 -34.39 -7.21
CA ARG A 2 -46.00 -34.17 -5.78
C ARG A 2 -44.82 -35.01 -5.30
N LYS A 3 -44.69 -36.25 -5.77
CA LYS A 3 -43.58 -37.15 -5.38
C LYS A 3 -42.20 -36.68 -5.79
N ALA A 4 -42.06 -35.96 -6.90
CA ALA A 4 -40.76 -35.43 -7.33
C ALA A 4 -40.26 -34.29 -6.41
N ALA A 5 -41.17 -33.45 -5.89
CA ALA A 5 -40.84 -32.41 -4.95
C ALA A 5 -40.37 -32.96 -3.58
N GLU A 6 -41.04 -34.02 -3.10
CA GLU A 6 -40.67 -34.71 -1.86
C GLU A 6 -39.26 -35.34 -1.94
N ILE A 7 -38.92 -35.94 -3.11
CA ILE A 7 -37.57 -36.46 -3.38
C ILE A 7 -36.57 -35.32 -3.36
N GLY A 8 -36.88 -34.20 -4.03
CA GLY A 8 -36.03 -33.03 -4.06
C GLY A 8 -35.76 -32.47 -2.65
N THR A 9 -36.77 -32.34 -1.81
CA THR A 9 -36.65 -31.89 -0.42
C THR A 9 -35.80 -32.86 0.43
N ALA A 10 -35.99 -34.17 0.26
CA ALA A 10 -35.22 -35.19 0.97
C ALA A 10 -33.74 -35.14 0.60
N ILE A 11 -33.41 -34.95 -0.69
CA ILE A 11 -32.06 -34.77 -1.17
C ILE A 11 -31.47 -33.43 -0.65
N GLN A 12 -32.25 -32.37 -0.65
CA GLN A 12 -31.83 -31.07 -0.14
C GLN A 12 -31.49 -31.10 1.37
N LEU A 13 -32.32 -31.79 2.17
CA LEU A 13 -32.03 -32.01 3.61
C LEU A 13 -30.69 -32.71 3.85
N MET A 14 -30.30 -33.58 2.92
CA MET A 14 -29.07 -34.34 3.04
C MET A 14 -27.86 -33.59 2.53
N THR A 15 -28.02 -32.71 1.54
CA THR A 15 -26.92 -31.95 0.91
C THR A 15 -26.74 -30.59 1.57
N ASN A 16 -27.47 -29.57 1.11
CA ASN A 16 -27.31 -28.18 1.53
C ASN A 16 -28.16 -27.77 2.74
N GLY A 17 -29.11 -28.66 3.14
CA GLY A 17 -30.13 -28.33 4.12
C GLY A 17 -31.29 -27.52 3.52
N VAL A 18 -32.43 -27.57 4.21
CA VAL A 18 -33.63 -26.77 3.90
C VAL A 18 -33.58 -25.50 4.72
N PHE A 19 -33.63 -24.35 4.05
CA PHE A 19 -33.73 -23.05 4.68
C PHE A 19 -35.04 -22.89 5.40
N MET A 20 -35.01 -22.45 6.67
CA MET A 20 -36.19 -22.30 7.52
C MET A 20 -36.48 -20.84 7.86
N GLY A 21 -35.46 -20.00 7.84
CA GLY A 21 -35.53 -18.58 8.18
C GLY A 21 -34.15 -18.03 8.60
N ASP A 22 -34.12 -16.75 8.88
CA ASP A 22 -32.95 -16.03 9.34
C ASP A 22 -33.06 -15.69 10.82
N TYR A 23 -31.94 -15.67 11.50
CA TYR A 23 -31.82 -15.19 12.87
C TYR A 23 -30.78 -14.10 12.92
N ARG A 24 -31.12 -12.94 13.44
CA ARG A 24 -30.18 -11.84 13.66
C ARG A 24 -29.81 -11.81 15.15
N PRO A 25 -28.55 -12.14 15.51
CA PRO A 25 -28.05 -11.97 16.86
C PRO A 25 -28.03 -10.48 17.26
N ASN A 26 -28.19 -10.18 18.56
CA ASN A 26 -28.17 -8.80 19.04
C ASN A 26 -26.77 -8.16 18.99
N ASP A 27 -25.72 -8.97 18.80
CA ASP A 27 -24.31 -8.61 18.78
C ASP A 27 -23.68 -8.65 17.37
N SER A 28 -24.47 -8.87 16.32
CA SER A 28 -24.01 -8.94 14.94
C SER A 28 -24.95 -8.20 14.00
N GLU A 29 -24.36 -7.50 13.01
CA GLU A 29 -25.12 -6.91 11.92
C GLU A 29 -25.50 -7.91 10.83
N GLU A 30 -24.86 -9.08 10.80
CA GLU A 30 -25.11 -10.12 9.81
C GLU A 30 -26.21 -11.09 10.28
N GLU A 31 -27.12 -11.42 9.38
CA GLU A 31 -28.15 -12.43 9.59
C GLU A 31 -27.54 -13.82 9.42
N VAL A 32 -27.93 -14.75 10.28
CA VAL A 32 -27.48 -16.15 10.25
C VAL A 32 -28.62 -17.04 9.75
N ASP A 33 -28.38 -17.76 8.65
CA ASP A 33 -29.32 -18.70 8.08
C ASP A 33 -29.63 -19.86 9.04
N ILE A 34 -30.90 -20.09 9.37
CA ILE A 34 -31.34 -21.30 10.05
C ILE A 34 -31.65 -22.36 9.00
N ARG A 35 -30.83 -23.42 8.97
CA ARG A 35 -31.00 -24.54 8.04
C ARG A 35 -31.14 -25.87 8.76
N ILE A 36 -32.14 -26.64 8.39
CA ILE A 36 -32.30 -28.01 8.86
C ILE A 36 -31.66 -28.95 7.89
N ARG A 37 -30.79 -29.83 8.38
CA ARG A 37 -30.13 -30.87 7.59
C ARG A 37 -29.81 -32.11 8.43
N TYR A 38 -29.57 -33.23 7.76
CA TYR A 38 -29.11 -34.44 8.44
C TYR A 38 -27.77 -34.24 9.16
N PRO A 39 -27.48 -35.01 10.25
CA PRO A 39 -26.17 -35.05 10.87
C PRO A 39 -25.06 -35.38 9.87
N ALA A 40 -23.82 -34.96 10.14
CA ALA A 40 -22.70 -35.05 9.19
C ALA A 40 -22.43 -36.50 8.71
N GLU A 41 -22.62 -37.46 9.58
CA GLU A 41 -22.46 -38.89 9.30
C GLU A 41 -23.44 -39.46 8.27
N TYR A 42 -24.61 -38.82 8.11
CA TYR A 42 -25.66 -39.24 7.17
C TYR A 42 -25.69 -38.41 5.88
N ARG A 43 -24.65 -37.61 5.58
CA ARG A 43 -24.61 -36.75 4.38
C ARG A 43 -23.85 -37.34 3.20
N GLY A 44 -23.32 -38.55 3.30
CA GLY A 44 -22.59 -39.23 2.24
C GLY A 44 -23.48 -39.59 1.05
N ILE A 45 -22.91 -39.60 -0.16
CA ILE A 45 -23.60 -40.03 -1.38
C ILE A 45 -24.17 -41.45 -1.25
N GLU A 46 -23.50 -42.32 -0.50
CA GLU A 46 -23.93 -43.69 -0.25
C GLU A 46 -25.20 -43.77 0.60
N GLN A 47 -25.37 -42.80 1.52
CA GLN A 47 -26.53 -42.73 2.37
C GLN A 47 -27.81 -42.30 1.63
N MET A 48 -27.65 -41.70 0.45
CA MET A 48 -28.76 -41.25 -0.39
C MET A 48 -29.70 -42.38 -0.81
N ASP A 49 -29.16 -43.59 -0.97
CA ASP A 49 -29.97 -44.78 -1.33
C ASP A 49 -30.79 -45.32 -0.19
N THR A 50 -30.43 -44.99 1.06
CA THR A 50 -31.13 -45.43 2.28
C THR A 50 -32.27 -44.51 2.69
N ILE A 51 -32.39 -43.31 2.10
CA ILE A 51 -33.49 -42.38 2.40
C ILE A 51 -34.81 -43.01 2.04
N ARG A 52 -35.74 -43.00 2.98
CA ARG A 52 -37.10 -43.50 2.80
C ARG A 52 -38.09 -42.37 2.65
N ILE A 53 -38.91 -42.45 1.63
CA ILE A 53 -40.02 -41.50 1.40
C ILE A 53 -41.32 -42.18 1.81
N ALA A 54 -42.14 -41.45 2.53
CA ALA A 54 -43.49 -41.90 2.90
C ALA A 54 -44.39 -42.05 1.68
N THR A 55 -44.93 -43.24 1.48
CA THR A 55 -45.92 -43.52 0.43
C THR A 55 -47.22 -44.01 1.08
N ALA A 56 -48.31 -44.07 0.29
CA ALA A 56 -49.58 -44.57 0.78
C ALA A 56 -49.52 -46.01 1.32
N ASN A 57 -48.51 -46.78 0.88
CA ASN A 57 -48.33 -48.18 1.28
C ASN A 57 -47.13 -48.36 2.26
N GLY A 58 -46.68 -47.28 2.88
CA GLY A 58 -45.54 -47.29 3.83
C GLY A 58 -44.25 -46.62 3.29
N PRO A 59 -43.19 -46.50 4.09
CA PRO A 59 -41.96 -45.84 3.70
C PRO A 59 -41.13 -46.75 2.75
N VAL A 60 -40.83 -46.22 1.55
CA VAL A 60 -40.09 -46.91 0.48
C VAL A 60 -38.73 -46.21 0.25
N PRO A 61 -37.60 -46.93 0.14
CA PRO A 61 -36.32 -46.35 -0.14
C PRO A 61 -36.26 -45.70 -1.53
N ILE A 62 -35.55 -44.56 -1.64
CA ILE A 62 -35.46 -43.82 -2.91
C ILE A 62 -34.83 -44.67 -4.01
N SER A 63 -33.89 -45.50 -3.69
CA SER A 63 -33.22 -46.42 -4.63
C SER A 63 -34.14 -47.36 -5.43
N SER A 64 -35.37 -47.58 -4.90
CA SER A 64 -36.38 -48.43 -5.57
C SER A 64 -36.98 -47.79 -6.84
N PHE A 65 -36.88 -46.47 -6.99
CA PHE A 65 -37.53 -45.76 -8.13
C PHE A 65 -36.70 -44.60 -8.69
N VAL A 66 -35.49 -44.35 -8.15
CA VAL A 66 -34.57 -43.33 -8.63
C VAL A 66 -33.21 -43.95 -8.91
N THR A 67 -32.73 -43.76 -10.13
CA THR A 67 -31.36 -44.16 -10.52
C THR A 67 -30.44 -42.93 -10.56
N ARG A 68 -29.29 -43.03 -9.89
CA ARG A 68 -28.31 -41.97 -9.90
C ARG A 68 -27.46 -42.03 -11.17
N VAL A 69 -27.32 -40.92 -11.85
CA VAL A 69 -26.44 -40.78 -13.02
C VAL A 69 -25.46 -39.64 -12.73
N ALA A 70 -24.17 -39.97 -12.68
CA ALA A 70 -23.13 -38.96 -12.57
C ALA A 70 -23.04 -38.16 -13.86
N LYS A 71 -23.25 -36.84 -13.77
CA LYS A 71 -23.05 -35.91 -14.88
C LYS A 71 -22.08 -34.82 -14.46
N PRO A 72 -21.19 -34.37 -15.36
CA PRO A 72 -20.37 -33.18 -15.07
C PRO A 72 -21.30 -31.98 -14.74
N ALA A 73 -21.17 -31.41 -13.57
CA ALA A 73 -21.92 -30.20 -13.22
C ALA A 73 -21.24 -28.99 -13.85
N VAL A 74 -21.80 -28.49 -14.94
CA VAL A 74 -21.41 -27.20 -15.49
C VAL A 74 -22.37 -26.17 -14.94
N SER A 75 -22.07 -25.67 -13.74
CA SER A 75 -22.96 -24.70 -13.05
C SER A 75 -22.82 -23.28 -13.61
N SER A 76 -21.61 -22.88 -14.02
CA SER A 76 -21.36 -21.59 -14.65
C SER A 76 -20.15 -21.67 -15.58
N ILE A 77 -20.21 -20.99 -16.72
CA ILE A 77 -19.07 -20.78 -17.60
C ILE A 77 -18.60 -19.36 -17.40
N GLN A 78 -17.43 -19.20 -16.77
CA GLN A 78 -16.83 -17.89 -16.59
C GLN A 78 -15.96 -17.54 -17.79
N ARG A 79 -16.02 -16.28 -18.21
CA ARG A 79 -15.22 -15.74 -19.30
C ARG A 79 -14.59 -14.44 -18.87
N VAL A 80 -13.32 -14.25 -19.23
CA VAL A 80 -12.57 -13.00 -19.06
C VAL A 80 -12.02 -12.65 -20.43
N ASP A 81 -12.25 -11.43 -20.88
CA ASP A 81 -11.84 -10.91 -22.20
C ASP A 81 -12.30 -11.84 -23.37
N GLY A 82 -13.51 -12.42 -23.23
CA GLY A 82 -14.08 -13.34 -24.23
C GLY A 82 -13.58 -14.80 -24.17
N ALA A 83 -12.47 -15.07 -23.49
CA ALA A 83 -11.93 -16.41 -23.31
C ALA A 83 -12.56 -17.13 -22.12
N ARG A 84 -12.79 -18.44 -22.24
CA ARG A 84 -13.27 -19.28 -21.14
C ARG A 84 -12.15 -19.44 -20.10
N VAL A 85 -12.46 -19.22 -18.82
CA VAL A 85 -11.51 -19.33 -17.73
C VAL A 85 -11.95 -20.35 -16.68
N VAL A 86 -10.97 -20.96 -16.04
CA VAL A 86 -11.14 -21.81 -14.84
C VAL A 86 -10.28 -21.21 -13.75
N TYR A 87 -10.87 -20.89 -12.59
CA TYR A 87 -10.13 -20.39 -11.46
C TYR A 87 -9.69 -21.53 -10.54
N VAL A 88 -8.39 -21.64 -10.36
CA VAL A 88 -7.79 -22.47 -9.30
C VAL A 88 -7.44 -21.52 -8.14
N ARG A 89 -8.08 -21.71 -7.01
CA ARG A 89 -7.89 -20.86 -5.81
C ARG A 89 -7.21 -21.66 -4.72
N ALA A 90 -6.20 -21.07 -4.10
CA ALA A 90 -5.50 -21.63 -2.95
C ALA A 90 -5.13 -20.51 -1.98
N ASN A 91 -5.17 -20.83 -0.70
CA ASN A 91 -4.64 -19.96 0.35
C ASN A 91 -3.34 -20.58 0.88
N PRO A 92 -2.27 -19.79 1.09
CA PRO A 92 -1.06 -20.30 1.69
C PRO A 92 -1.31 -20.74 3.14
N ALA A 93 -0.57 -21.74 3.60
CA ALA A 93 -0.61 -22.14 5.01
C ALA A 93 -0.11 -21.01 5.92
N PRO A 94 -0.53 -20.98 7.21
CA PRO A 94 -0.04 -19.98 8.16
C PRO A 94 1.49 -19.94 8.21
N GLY A 95 2.08 -18.73 8.14
CA GLY A 95 3.52 -18.51 8.13
C GLY A 95 4.19 -18.57 6.77
N ILE A 96 3.47 -18.89 5.69
CA ILE A 96 4.01 -18.88 4.33
C ILE A 96 3.61 -17.58 3.64
N VAL A 97 4.61 -16.89 3.08
CA VAL A 97 4.39 -15.67 2.29
C VAL A 97 3.90 -16.03 0.89
N ALA A 98 2.70 -15.56 0.53
CA ALA A 98 2.06 -15.87 -0.75
C ALA A 98 2.93 -15.52 -1.98
N SER A 99 3.65 -14.40 -1.94
CA SER A 99 4.53 -13.97 -3.04
C SER A 99 5.67 -14.95 -3.32
N ASN A 100 6.24 -15.56 -2.27
CA ASN A 100 7.31 -16.55 -2.44
C ASN A 100 6.78 -17.83 -3.10
N LYS A 101 5.56 -18.24 -2.72
CA LYS A 101 4.91 -19.40 -3.35
C LYS A 101 4.51 -19.14 -4.79
N LEU A 102 4.16 -17.91 -5.15
CA LEU A 102 3.88 -17.54 -6.53
C LEU A 102 5.12 -17.65 -7.41
N ILE A 103 6.28 -17.22 -6.94
CA ILE A 103 7.57 -17.36 -7.66
C ILE A 103 7.88 -18.85 -7.88
N GLU A 104 7.66 -19.68 -6.89
CA GLU A 104 7.87 -21.13 -6.97
C GLU A 104 6.92 -21.80 -7.98
N ILE A 105 5.65 -21.39 -7.98
CA ILE A 105 4.63 -21.90 -8.91
C ILE A 105 4.93 -21.41 -10.35
N ASP A 106 5.37 -20.18 -10.51
CA ASP A 106 5.72 -19.60 -11.80
C ASP A 106 6.91 -20.37 -12.44
N ALA A 107 7.96 -20.60 -11.66
CA ALA A 107 9.10 -21.42 -12.08
C ALA A 107 8.66 -22.86 -12.44
N TRP A 108 7.76 -23.47 -11.66
CA TRP A 108 7.21 -24.78 -11.96
C TRP A 108 6.39 -24.80 -13.26
N LEU A 109 5.61 -23.74 -13.54
CA LEU A 109 4.84 -23.61 -14.78
C LEU A 109 5.73 -23.41 -16.01
N GLU A 110 6.88 -22.77 -15.86
CA GLU A 110 7.88 -22.68 -16.93
C GLU A 110 8.45 -24.07 -17.30
N GLU A 111 8.71 -24.91 -16.29
CA GLU A 111 9.17 -26.29 -16.51
C GLU A 111 8.05 -27.23 -17.00
N ASN A 112 6.80 -26.95 -16.59
CA ASN A 112 5.63 -27.76 -16.89
C ASN A 112 4.55 -26.92 -17.59
N PRO A 113 4.76 -26.51 -18.83
CA PRO A 113 3.83 -25.64 -19.52
C PRO A 113 2.45 -26.30 -19.69
N PRO A 114 1.35 -25.55 -19.52
CA PRO A 114 0.02 -26.08 -19.69
C PRO A 114 -0.21 -26.57 -21.14
N GLN A 115 -1.26 -27.36 -21.35
CA GLN A 115 -1.61 -27.90 -22.67
C GLN A 115 -1.76 -26.77 -23.70
N ARG A 116 -1.50 -27.09 -24.99
CA ARG A 116 -1.62 -26.12 -26.09
C ARG A 116 -3.00 -25.44 -26.07
N GLY A 117 -3.01 -24.12 -26.11
CA GLY A 117 -4.22 -23.30 -26.08
C GLY A 117 -4.72 -22.92 -24.66
N VAL A 118 -4.02 -23.34 -23.62
CA VAL A 118 -4.29 -22.92 -22.25
C VAL A 118 -3.17 -21.99 -21.77
N THR A 119 -3.52 -20.83 -21.24
CA THR A 119 -2.58 -19.88 -20.63
C THR A 119 -2.89 -19.79 -19.14
N ALA A 120 -1.90 -19.99 -18.30
CA ALA A 120 -2.00 -19.74 -16.87
C ALA A 120 -1.69 -18.27 -16.60
N VAL A 121 -2.56 -17.60 -15.84
CA VAL A 121 -2.38 -16.21 -15.45
C VAL A 121 -2.67 -16.11 -13.95
N PHE A 122 -1.73 -15.56 -13.20
CA PHE A 122 -1.94 -15.29 -11.78
C PHE A 122 -2.83 -14.05 -11.63
N ARG A 123 -3.91 -14.21 -10.88
CA ARG A 123 -4.85 -13.15 -10.54
C ARG A 123 -5.01 -13.04 -9.03
N GLY A 124 -5.35 -11.85 -8.55
CA GLY A 124 -5.62 -11.60 -7.13
C GLY A 124 -4.82 -10.43 -6.59
N ALA A 125 -4.67 -10.37 -5.27
CA ALA A 125 -4.04 -9.25 -4.57
C ALA A 125 -2.63 -8.88 -5.10
N ASN A 126 -1.84 -9.86 -5.54
CA ASN A 126 -0.50 -9.61 -6.07
C ASN A 126 -0.51 -8.92 -7.44
N GLU A 127 -1.45 -9.27 -8.32
CA GLU A 127 -1.59 -8.60 -9.63
C GLU A 127 -2.05 -7.14 -9.43
N GLU A 128 -3.06 -6.94 -8.58
CA GLU A 128 -3.53 -5.60 -8.24
C GLU A 128 -2.43 -4.76 -7.58
N GLN A 129 -1.63 -5.38 -6.70
CA GLN A 129 -0.50 -4.73 -6.05
C GLN A 129 0.60 -4.37 -7.05
N ALA A 130 0.94 -5.25 -8.00
CA ALA A 130 1.92 -4.98 -9.04
C ALA A 130 1.46 -3.86 -9.99
N ASN A 131 0.21 -3.90 -10.43
CA ASN A 131 -0.39 -2.87 -11.27
C ASN A 131 -0.42 -1.51 -10.55
N SER A 132 -0.79 -1.51 -9.27
CA SER A 132 -0.80 -0.31 -8.43
C SER A 132 0.61 0.24 -8.20
N ALA A 133 1.62 -0.62 -7.98
CA ALA A 133 3.01 -0.22 -7.86
C ALA A 133 3.53 0.43 -9.15
N ALA A 134 3.23 -0.17 -10.30
CA ALA A 134 3.59 0.38 -11.61
C ALA A 134 2.91 1.73 -11.88
N PHE A 135 1.63 1.87 -11.53
CA PHE A 135 0.90 3.13 -11.63
C PHE A 135 1.49 4.20 -10.72
N LEU A 136 1.71 3.89 -9.43
CA LEU A 136 2.30 4.81 -8.46
C LEU A 136 3.71 5.23 -8.85
N GLY A 137 4.52 4.31 -9.36
CA GLY A 137 5.85 4.63 -9.88
C GLY A 137 5.82 5.64 -11.02
N LYS A 138 4.91 5.46 -11.99
CA LYS A 138 4.69 6.41 -13.09
C LYS A 138 4.16 7.75 -12.58
N ALA A 139 3.18 7.74 -11.68
CA ALA A 139 2.60 8.94 -11.09
C ALA A 139 3.64 9.74 -10.28
N PHE A 140 4.45 9.06 -9.46
CA PHE A 140 5.54 9.69 -8.70
C PHE A 140 6.60 10.29 -9.62
N SER A 141 7.01 9.56 -10.65
CA SER A 141 7.99 10.07 -11.64
C SER A 141 7.46 11.29 -12.38
N LEU A 142 6.20 11.29 -12.78
CA LEU A 142 5.56 12.44 -13.42
C LEU A 142 5.48 13.63 -12.45
N ALA A 143 5.06 13.40 -11.21
CA ALA A 143 5.01 14.43 -10.18
C ALA A 143 6.41 15.05 -9.93
N MET A 144 7.45 14.21 -9.82
CA MET A 144 8.83 14.67 -9.68
C MET A 144 9.30 15.49 -10.87
N ALA A 145 8.94 15.10 -12.10
CA ALA A 145 9.27 15.86 -13.32
C ALA A 145 8.58 17.23 -13.34
N LEU A 146 7.28 17.28 -13.02
CA LEU A 146 6.54 18.53 -12.92
C LEU A 146 7.08 19.44 -11.83
N MET A 147 7.39 18.89 -10.65
CA MET A 147 8.04 19.63 -9.56
C MET A 147 9.41 20.16 -9.98
N ALA A 148 10.22 19.38 -10.71
CA ALA A 148 11.50 19.82 -11.23
C ALA A 148 11.36 21.05 -12.14
N ILE A 149 10.42 21.00 -13.09
CA ILE A 149 10.14 22.12 -14.01
C ILE A 149 9.72 23.36 -13.23
N LEU A 150 8.76 23.22 -12.31
CA LEU A 150 8.29 24.33 -11.48
C LEU A 150 9.41 24.94 -10.64
N LEU A 151 10.24 24.11 -9.99
CA LEU A 151 11.33 24.57 -9.14
C LEU A 151 12.42 25.29 -9.94
N VAL A 152 12.80 24.73 -11.11
CA VAL A 152 13.77 25.39 -11.98
C VAL A 152 13.23 26.74 -12.47
N THR A 153 11.96 26.81 -12.84
CA THR A 153 11.31 28.07 -13.25
C THR A 153 11.24 29.07 -12.09
N GLN A 154 10.89 28.60 -10.87
CA GLN A 154 10.75 29.46 -9.69
C GLN A 154 12.08 30.06 -9.23
N PHE A 155 13.14 29.24 -9.17
CA PHE A 155 14.43 29.67 -8.61
C PHE A 155 15.46 30.08 -9.67
N ASN A 156 15.19 29.84 -10.95
CA ASN A 156 16.14 30.00 -12.05
C ASN A 156 17.52 29.33 -11.74
N SER A 157 17.48 28.17 -11.07
CA SER A 157 18.66 27.45 -10.60
C SER A 157 18.41 25.94 -10.55
N TYR A 158 19.14 25.21 -11.40
CA TYR A 158 19.12 23.74 -11.38
C TYR A 158 19.63 23.16 -10.05
N TYR A 159 20.61 23.83 -9.43
CA TYR A 159 21.21 23.38 -8.17
C TYR A 159 20.18 23.42 -7.01
N GLN A 160 19.45 24.52 -6.87
CA GLN A 160 18.43 24.66 -5.82
C GLN A 160 17.27 23.69 -6.04
N ALA A 161 16.85 23.50 -7.28
CA ALA A 161 15.86 22.50 -7.62
C ALA A 161 16.31 21.07 -7.25
N LEU A 162 17.59 20.74 -7.55
CA LEU A 162 18.14 19.42 -7.21
C LEU A 162 18.18 19.18 -5.69
N ILE A 163 18.52 20.20 -4.89
CA ILE A 163 18.52 20.10 -3.42
C ILE A 163 17.13 19.73 -2.92
N ILE A 164 16.09 20.43 -3.41
CA ILE A 164 14.71 20.17 -3.00
C ILE A 164 14.28 18.75 -3.38
N LEU A 165 14.53 18.34 -4.63
CA LEU A 165 14.16 17.01 -5.11
C LEU A 165 14.91 15.91 -4.37
N SER A 166 16.21 16.13 -4.03
CA SER A 166 16.96 15.18 -3.21
C SER A 166 16.39 15.03 -1.81
N SER A 167 15.88 16.11 -1.20
CA SER A 167 15.20 16.04 0.09
C SER A 167 13.93 15.20 0.05
N VAL A 168 13.18 15.24 -1.06
CA VAL A 168 12.00 14.36 -1.28
C VAL A 168 12.42 12.91 -1.34
N LEU A 169 13.46 12.58 -2.11
CA LEU A 169 13.97 11.21 -2.20
C LEU A 169 14.48 10.70 -0.84
N LEU A 170 15.24 11.52 -0.13
CA LEU A 170 15.76 11.16 1.18
C LEU A 170 14.66 10.98 2.23
N SER A 171 13.55 11.70 2.11
CA SER A 171 12.42 11.56 3.05
C SER A 171 11.74 10.20 2.97
N THR A 172 11.83 9.51 1.83
CA THR A 172 11.31 8.14 1.70
C THR A 172 12.06 7.17 2.63
N ALA A 173 13.34 7.42 2.87
CA ALA A 173 14.10 6.68 3.89
C ALA A 173 13.52 6.88 5.28
N GLY A 174 13.06 8.09 5.62
CA GLY A 174 12.36 8.37 6.88
C GLY A 174 11.05 7.59 7.02
N VAL A 175 10.29 7.45 5.93
CA VAL A 175 9.07 6.61 5.91
C VAL A 175 9.44 5.16 6.23
N LEU A 176 10.43 4.60 5.52
CA LEU A 176 10.85 3.21 5.70
C LEU A 176 11.40 2.95 7.12
N LEU A 177 12.21 3.86 7.65
CA LEU A 177 12.72 3.80 9.02
C LEU A 177 11.58 3.85 10.04
N GLY A 178 10.58 4.72 9.83
CA GLY A 178 9.42 4.81 10.70
C GLY A 178 8.60 3.52 10.72
N LEU A 179 8.30 2.95 9.56
CA LEU A 179 7.59 1.68 9.45
C LEU A 179 8.39 0.53 10.09
N LEU A 180 9.71 0.51 9.88
CA LEU A 180 10.59 -0.51 10.47
C LEU A 180 10.60 -0.43 12.01
N THR A 181 10.71 0.77 12.58
CA THR A 181 10.77 0.95 14.04
C THR A 181 9.44 0.65 14.73
N THR A 182 8.32 0.84 14.05
CA THR A 182 6.98 0.54 14.57
C THR A 182 6.49 -0.86 14.23
N GLY A 183 7.24 -1.63 13.42
CA GLY A 183 6.84 -2.95 12.97
C GLY A 183 5.61 -2.97 12.05
N GLN A 184 5.26 -1.82 11.47
CA GLN A 184 4.12 -1.72 10.56
C GLN A 184 4.46 -2.25 9.17
N THR A 185 3.47 -2.91 8.54
CA THR A 185 3.64 -3.46 7.19
C THR A 185 3.62 -2.36 6.13
N PHE A 186 4.48 -2.50 5.13
CA PHE A 186 4.48 -1.61 3.97
C PHE A 186 3.30 -1.95 3.04
N SER A 187 2.36 -1.02 2.90
CA SER A 187 1.29 -1.12 1.91
C SER A 187 1.70 -0.39 0.63
N VAL A 188 1.83 -1.11 -0.48
CA VAL A 188 2.24 -0.51 -1.77
C VAL A 188 1.32 0.64 -2.15
N ILE A 189 0.00 0.46 -2.00
CA ILE A 189 -1.00 1.46 -2.37
C ILE A 189 -0.98 2.62 -1.37
N LEU A 190 -1.26 2.37 -0.11
CA LEU A 190 -1.51 3.42 0.88
C LEU A 190 -0.23 4.12 1.33
N THR A 191 0.85 3.37 1.60
CA THR A 191 2.15 3.95 1.89
C THR A 191 2.69 4.70 0.67
N GLY A 192 2.49 4.15 -0.55
CA GLY A 192 2.90 4.80 -1.79
C GLY A 192 2.17 6.14 -2.03
N ILE A 193 0.85 6.19 -1.84
CA ILE A 193 0.07 7.44 -1.87
C ILE A 193 0.58 8.42 -0.80
N GLY A 194 0.89 7.92 0.40
CA GLY A 194 1.47 8.72 1.48
C GLY A 194 2.79 9.37 1.08
N ILE A 195 3.68 8.64 0.42
CA ILE A 195 4.96 9.16 -0.09
C ILE A 195 4.74 10.26 -1.15
N VAL A 196 3.79 10.05 -2.08
CA VAL A 196 3.44 11.07 -3.09
C VAL A 196 2.89 12.34 -2.44
N ALA A 197 1.96 12.21 -1.49
CA ALA A 197 1.42 13.34 -0.75
C ALA A 197 2.49 14.07 0.07
N LEU A 198 3.35 13.31 0.77
CA LEU A 198 4.48 13.83 1.54
C LEU A 198 5.43 14.65 0.68
N SER A 199 5.66 14.25 -0.58
CA SER A 199 6.57 14.97 -1.49
C SER A 199 6.14 16.42 -1.69
N GLY A 200 4.84 16.68 -1.83
CA GLY A 200 4.30 18.04 -1.96
C GLY A 200 4.52 18.89 -0.71
N ILE A 201 4.36 18.31 0.48
CA ILE A 201 4.58 19.00 1.76
C ILE A 201 6.06 19.38 1.91
N ILE A 202 6.96 18.46 1.59
CA ILE A 202 8.41 18.67 1.70
C ILE A 202 8.88 19.74 0.73
N VAL A 203 8.42 19.69 -0.52
CA VAL A 203 8.75 20.69 -1.55
C VAL A 203 8.31 22.07 -1.08
N ASN A 204 7.09 22.21 -0.57
CA ASN A 204 6.59 23.49 -0.06
C ASN A 204 7.46 24.04 1.09
N ASN A 205 7.85 23.22 2.06
CA ASN A 205 8.71 23.64 3.15
C ASN A 205 10.10 24.08 2.68
N ASN A 206 10.69 23.36 1.73
CA ASN A 206 12.00 23.69 1.17
C ASN A 206 11.95 24.93 0.24
N ILE A 207 10.88 25.13 -0.52
CA ILE A 207 10.69 26.35 -1.32
C ILE A 207 10.79 27.59 -0.43
N VAL A 208 10.02 27.59 0.67
CA VAL A 208 9.96 28.73 1.59
C VAL A 208 11.32 28.97 2.27
N LEU A 209 12.08 27.89 2.56
CA LEU A 209 13.41 28.02 3.15
C LEU A 209 14.42 28.63 2.14
N ILE A 210 14.46 28.10 0.91
CA ILE A 210 15.38 28.58 -0.14
C ILE A 210 15.05 29.99 -0.60
N ASP A 211 13.75 30.32 -0.68
CA ASP A 211 13.31 31.69 -0.99
C ASP A 211 13.81 32.69 0.05
N THR A 212 13.71 32.32 1.34
CA THR A 212 14.27 33.15 2.42
C THR A 212 15.77 33.30 2.32
N PHE A 213 16.49 32.24 2.01
CA PHE A 213 17.93 32.29 1.78
C PHE A 213 18.28 33.24 0.64
N ASN A 214 17.59 33.12 -0.49
CA ASN A 214 17.81 34.00 -1.64
C ASN A 214 17.47 35.47 -1.33
N TYR A 215 16.39 35.70 -0.59
CA TYR A 215 15.99 37.04 -0.14
C TYR A 215 17.04 37.67 0.78
N LEU A 216 17.53 36.94 1.79
CA LEU A 216 18.54 37.43 2.70
C LEU A 216 19.87 37.71 2.00
N LYS A 217 20.25 36.83 1.05
CA LYS A 217 21.45 36.99 0.24
C LYS A 217 21.41 38.23 -0.67
N ALA A 218 20.22 38.54 -1.19
CA ALA A 218 20.03 39.73 -2.01
C ALA A 218 19.99 41.03 -1.20
N LYS A 219 19.43 40.97 0.02
CA LYS A 219 19.23 42.14 0.89
C LYS A 219 20.48 42.51 1.67
N HIS A 220 21.27 41.55 2.09
CA HIS A 220 22.47 41.73 2.93
C HIS A 220 23.71 41.24 2.21
N GLY A 221 24.19 42.05 1.25
CA GLY A 221 25.38 41.75 0.46
C GLY A 221 26.70 41.77 1.24
N ASP A 222 26.67 42.35 2.42
CA ASP A 222 27.77 42.46 3.39
C ASP A 222 27.89 41.24 4.33
N TRP A 223 26.85 40.44 4.43
CA TRP A 223 26.83 39.26 5.30
C TRP A 223 27.66 38.11 4.71
N THR A 224 28.28 37.35 5.60
CA THR A 224 28.91 36.10 5.21
C THR A 224 27.86 35.05 4.86
N LEU A 225 28.21 34.08 4.03
CA LEU A 225 27.31 32.98 3.70
C LEU A 225 26.82 32.22 4.95
N GLU A 226 27.71 32.07 5.93
CA GLU A 226 27.39 31.40 7.19
C GLU A 226 26.32 32.17 7.99
N GLU A 227 26.42 33.49 8.05
CA GLU A 227 25.41 34.35 8.69
C GLU A 227 24.07 34.26 7.97
N ILE A 228 24.05 34.28 6.65
CA ILE A 228 22.83 34.13 5.85
C ILE A 228 22.16 32.78 6.13
N ILE A 229 22.93 31.69 6.16
CA ILE A 229 22.40 30.34 6.42
C ILE A 229 21.84 30.24 7.82
N VAL A 230 22.55 30.69 8.84
CA VAL A 230 22.09 30.69 10.24
C VAL A 230 20.83 31.50 10.38
N GLN A 231 20.79 32.70 9.81
CA GLN A 231 19.61 33.57 9.90
C GLN A 231 18.42 33.02 9.14
N THR A 232 18.64 32.35 8.00
CA THR A 232 17.58 31.61 7.28
C THR A 232 17.00 30.52 8.16
N GLY A 233 17.85 29.71 8.80
CA GLY A 233 17.45 28.67 9.72
C GLY A 233 16.62 29.22 10.90
N VAL A 234 17.10 30.27 11.56
CA VAL A 234 16.42 30.90 12.70
C VAL A 234 15.05 31.42 12.30
N GLN A 235 14.91 32.11 11.16
CA GLN A 235 13.64 32.66 10.69
C GLN A 235 12.64 31.56 10.29
N ARG A 236 13.12 30.42 9.77
CA ARG A 236 12.27 29.34 9.27
C ARG A 236 12.08 28.17 10.23
N LEU A 237 12.85 28.10 11.31
CA LEU A 237 12.70 27.06 12.32
C LEU A 237 11.26 26.97 12.86
N ARG A 238 10.71 28.10 13.30
CA ARG A 238 9.36 28.14 13.90
C ARG A 238 8.25 27.78 12.92
N PRO A 239 8.15 28.37 11.71
CA PRO A 239 7.13 28.00 10.73
C PRO A 239 7.21 26.52 10.29
N VAL A 240 8.40 26.01 9.97
CA VAL A 240 8.59 24.62 9.53
C VAL A 240 8.25 23.64 10.65
N PHE A 241 8.69 23.94 11.89
CA PHE A 241 8.35 23.10 13.03
C PHE A 241 6.85 23.10 13.32
N LEU A 242 6.19 24.25 13.21
CA LEU A 242 4.75 24.37 13.44
C LEU A 242 3.95 23.57 12.43
N THR A 243 4.29 23.64 11.12
CA THR A 243 3.60 22.88 10.08
C THR A 243 3.79 21.39 10.29
N THR A 244 4.99 20.93 10.62
CA THR A 244 5.27 19.53 10.92
C THR A 244 4.50 19.03 12.13
N PHE A 245 4.51 19.83 13.19
CA PHE A 245 3.83 19.48 14.43
C PHE A 245 2.31 19.39 14.25
N THR A 246 1.70 20.40 13.62
CA THR A 246 0.25 20.42 13.39
C THR A 246 -0.20 19.28 12.48
N THR A 247 0.52 19.02 11.40
CA THR A 247 0.20 17.90 10.49
C THR A 247 0.44 16.54 11.16
N GLY A 248 1.57 16.39 11.86
CA GLY A 248 1.90 15.17 12.57
C GLY A 248 0.88 14.85 13.67
N PHE A 249 0.55 15.83 14.52
CA PHE A 249 -0.47 15.65 15.56
C PHE A 249 -1.86 15.37 15.01
N GLY A 250 -2.23 16.00 13.89
CA GLY A 250 -3.52 15.74 13.23
C GLY A 250 -3.64 14.31 12.71
N LEU A 251 -2.53 13.70 12.28
CA LEU A 251 -2.51 12.34 11.78
C LEU A 251 -2.11 11.28 12.80
N LEU A 252 -1.57 11.70 13.95
CA LEU A 252 -1.07 10.80 14.99
C LEU A 252 -2.12 9.81 15.51
N PRO A 253 -3.36 10.22 15.83
CA PRO A 253 -4.39 9.28 16.26
C PRO A 253 -4.61 8.19 15.23
N LEU A 254 -4.73 8.57 13.95
CA LEU A 254 -4.92 7.62 12.85
C LEU A 254 -3.71 6.69 12.69
N ALA A 255 -2.49 7.21 12.81
CA ALA A 255 -1.26 6.40 12.76
C ALA A 255 -1.16 5.41 13.95
N MET A 256 -1.82 5.70 15.07
CA MET A 256 -1.91 4.85 16.26
C MET A 256 -3.16 3.96 16.28
N HIS A 257 -3.87 3.78 15.16
CA HIS A 257 -5.11 2.99 15.05
C HIS A 257 -6.27 3.52 15.91
N VAL A 258 -6.27 4.79 16.26
CA VAL A 258 -7.32 5.42 17.08
C VAL A 258 -8.26 6.21 16.19
N SER A 259 -9.56 5.91 16.27
CA SER A 259 -10.64 6.67 15.68
C SER A 259 -11.48 7.31 16.79
N VAL A 260 -11.87 8.57 16.59
CA VAL A 260 -12.73 9.30 17.51
C VAL A 260 -14.06 9.57 16.82
N ASP A 261 -15.09 8.88 17.24
CA ASP A 261 -16.46 9.15 16.81
C ASP A 261 -17.06 10.28 17.67
N LEU A 262 -17.11 11.46 17.07
CA LEU A 262 -17.65 12.65 17.75
C LEU A 262 -19.18 12.63 17.89
N ILE A 263 -19.88 11.80 17.12
CA ILE A 263 -21.32 11.70 17.15
C ILE A 263 -21.78 10.81 18.30
N ASN A 264 -21.13 9.67 18.45
CA ASN A 264 -21.44 8.70 19.50
C ASN A 264 -20.59 8.91 20.76
N ALA A 265 -19.64 9.86 20.74
CA ALA A 265 -18.67 10.13 21.80
C ALA A 265 -17.85 8.88 22.22
N GLU A 266 -17.54 8.02 21.25
CA GLU A 266 -16.80 6.78 21.45
C GLU A 266 -15.40 6.88 20.84
N ILE A 267 -14.44 6.21 21.51
CA ILE A 267 -13.07 6.06 21.01
C ILE A 267 -12.92 4.59 20.59
N GLU A 268 -12.79 4.37 19.29
CA GLU A 268 -12.57 3.04 18.72
C GLU A 268 -11.07 2.85 18.45
N VAL A 269 -10.53 1.72 18.89
CA VAL A 269 -9.13 1.35 18.63
C VAL A 269 -9.11 0.11 17.74
N GLY A 270 -8.46 0.22 16.59
CA GLY A 270 -8.28 -0.91 15.67
C GLY A 270 -9.47 -1.21 14.77
N GLY A 271 -10.40 -0.27 14.58
CA GLY A 271 -11.53 -0.44 13.67
C GLY A 271 -11.12 -0.73 12.21
N PRO A 272 -11.98 -1.40 11.42
CA PRO A 272 -11.66 -1.82 10.04
C PRO A 272 -11.29 -0.64 9.13
N ILE A 273 -11.99 0.48 9.26
CA ILE A 273 -11.74 1.69 8.46
C ILE A 273 -10.42 2.32 8.87
N THR A 274 -10.17 2.46 10.18
CA THR A 274 -8.96 3.05 10.71
C THR A 274 -7.73 2.25 10.30
N SER A 275 -7.79 0.91 10.38
CA SER A 275 -6.66 0.03 10.02
C SER A 275 -6.26 0.13 8.55
N GLN A 276 -7.17 0.46 7.65
CA GLN A 276 -6.83 0.71 6.25
C GLN A 276 -5.97 1.96 6.07
N TRP A 277 -6.27 3.05 6.76
CA TRP A 277 -5.60 4.34 6.56
C TRP A 277 -4.32 4.53 7.37
N VAL A 278 -4.03 3.64 8.32
CA VAL A 278 -2.84 3.71 9.19
C VAL A 278 -1.55 3.80 8.38
N SER A 279 -1.39 2.97 7.35
CA SER A 279 -0.16 2.95 6.53
C SER A 279 0.09 4.28 5.82
N LEU A 280 -0.96 4.97 5.39
CA LEU A 280 -0.86 6.31 4.80
C LEU A 280 -0.49 7.35 5.86
N ALA A 281 -1.19 7.36 6.99
CA ALA A 281 -0.94 8.31 8.09
C ALA A 281 0.47 8.15 8.64
N SER A 282 0.91 6.93 8.89
CA SER A 282 2.26 6.60 9.38
C SER A 282 3.34 7.05 8.39
N ALA A 283 3.14 6.82 7.09
CA ALA A 283 4.07 7.28 6.06
C ALA A 283 4.24 8.81 6.10
N ILE A 284 3.15 9.56 6.26
CA ILE A 284 3.22 11.02 6.34
C ILE A 284 3.87 11.46 7.66
N VAL A 285 3.47 10.91 8.81
CA VAL A 285 3.99 11.30 10.13
C VAL A 285 5.50 11.06 10.21
N PHE A 286 5.95 9.85 9.89
CA PHE A 286 7.39 9.52 9.98
C PHE A 286 8.20 10.21 8.91
N GLY A 287 7.70 10.22 7.66
CA GLY A 287 8.38 10.88 6.55
C GLY A 287 8.51 12.39 6.77
N LEU A 288 7.45 13.05 7.27
CA LEU A 288 7.47 14.48 7.55
C LEU A 288 8.39 14.83 8.73
N SER A 289 8.39 14.02 9.79
CA SER A 289 9.29 14.21 10.94
C SER A 289 10.76 14.12 10.50
N PHE A 290 11.10 13.11 9.71
CA PHE A 290 12.45 12.95 9.16
C PHE A 290 12.80 14.06 8.16
N ALA A 291 11.88 14.41 7.27
CA ALA A 291 12.06 15.50 6.30
C ALA A 291 12.29 16.85 6.96
N THR A 292 11.68 17.11 8.13
CA THR A 292 11.90 18.35 8.87
C THR A 292 13.35 18.47 9.32
N ILE A 293 13.94 17.40 9.81
CA ILE A 293 15.38 17.35 10.16
C ILE A 293 16.22 17.61 8.92
N LEU A 294 15.90 16.96 7.79
CA LEU A 294 16.58 17.17 6.52
C LEU A 294 16.50 18.62 6.05
N THR A 295 15.31 19.21 6.08
CA THR A 295 15.08 20.60 5.65
C THR A 295 15.83 21.60 6.52
N LEU A 296 15.89 21.39 7.83
CA LEU A 296 16.53 22.34 8.76
C LEU A 296 18.05 22.18 8.83
N ILE A 297 18.59 21.00 8.55
CA ILE A 297 20.02 20.71 8.68
C ILE A 297 20.68 20.50 7.31
N VAL A 298 20.15 19.56 6.52
CA VAL A 298 20.81 19.13 5.28
C VAL A 298 20.64 20.17 4.18
N THR A 299 19.44 20.76 4.02
CA THR A 299 19.21 21.76 2.97
C THR A 299 20.13 22.99 3.13
N PRO A 300 20.25 23.62 4.31
CA PRO A 300 21.21 24.71 4.52
C PRO A 300 22.68 24.28 4.30
N ALA A 301 23.05 23.08 4.77
CA ALA A 301 24.41 22.57 4.56
C ALA A 301 24.71 22.37 3.06
N MET A 302 23.77 21.85 2.28
CA MET A 302 23.90 21.71 0.83
C MET A 302 23.98 23.07 0.12
N LEU A 303 23.26 24.09 0.60
CA LEU A 303 23.36 25.44 0.06
C LEU A 303 24.76 26.05 0.27
N ALA A 304 25.47 25.66 1.35
CA ALA A 304 26.84 26.10 1.63
C ALA A 304 27.91 25.40 0.77
N LEU A 305 27.62 24.20 0.26
CA LEU A 305 28.62 23.36 -0.43
C LEU A 305 29.33 24.04 -1.62
N PRO A 306 28.67 24.79 -2.53
CA PRO A 306 29.34 25.38 -3.66
C PRO A 306 30.41 26.42 -3.26
N ASP A 307 30.10 27.22 -2.25
CA ASP A 307 31.02 28.28 -1.79
C ASP A 307 32.14 27.69 -0.92
N ALA A 308 31.85 26.66 -0.13
CA ALA A 308 32.85 25.90 0.61
C ALA A 308 33.88 25.20 -0.36
N ALA A 309 33.35 24.59 -1.43
CA ALA A 309 34.14 23.96 -2.45
C ALA A 309 35.04 24.97 -3.20
N ARG A 310 34.47 26.14 -3.55
CA ARG A 310 35.24 27.22 -4.16
C ARG A 310 36.36 27.76 -3.25
N LYS A 311 36.07 27.89 -1.95
CA LYS A 311 37.06 28.34 -0.94
C LYS A 311 38.22 27.32 -0.81
N MET A 312 37.86 26.00 -0.77
CA MET A 312 38.85 24.92 -0.74
C MET A 312 39.76 24.90 -1.99
N LEU A 313 39.16 25.03 -3.18
CA LEU A 313 39.91 25.06 -4.45
C LEU A 313 40.86 26.27 -4.52
N ARG A 314 40.42 27.45 -4.06
CA ARG A 314 41.26 28.65 -3.99
C ARG A 314 42.39 28.50 -2.99
N MET A 315 42.18 27.85 -1.84
CA MET A 315 43.26 27.56 -0.87
C MET A 315 44.28 26.56 -1.45
N LYS A 316 43.81 25.54 -2.16
CA LYS A 316 44.66 24.54 -2.81
C LYS A 316 45.53 25.15 -3.94
N ALA A 317 44.92 26.07 -4.74
CA ALA A 317 45.66 26.82 -5.78
C ALA A 317 46.72 27.78 -5.20
N LYS A 318 46.51 28.31 -3.99
CA LYS A 318 47.43 29.20 -3.31
C LYS A 318 48.62 28.45 -2.62
N HIS A 319 48.46 27.12 -2.45
CA HIS A 319 49.50 26.25 -1.84
C HIS A 319 50.28 25.43 -2.87
N GLN A 320 50.10 25.62 -4.19
CA GLN A 320 51.04 25.07 -5.17
C GLN A 320 52.29 25.99 -5.20
N PRO A 321 53.46 25.55 -4.74
CA PRO A 321 54.67 26.31 -4.87
C PRO A 321 54.99 26.43 -6.36
N LEU A 322 55.49 27.60 -6.76
CA LEU A 322 56.12 27.89 -8.05
C LEU A 322 57.38 27.03 -8.20
N GLU A 323 57.25 25.75 -8.43
CA GLU A 323 58.33 24.88 -8.89
C GLU A 323 58.23 24.76 -10.42
N THR A 324 58.66 25.79 -11.14
CA THR A 324 59.17 25.63 -12.52
C THR A 324 59.60 26.98 -13.04
N SER A 325 60.70 27.49 -12.53
CA SER A 325 61.44 28.52 -13.22
C SER A 325 62.92 28.51 -12.81
N ILE A 326 63.58 27.38 -12.85
CA ILE A 326 65.03 27.30 -12.89
C ILE A 326 65.46 26.05 -13.67
N ALA A 327 65.48 26.15 -14.97
CA ALA A 327 66.30 25.32 -15.83
C ALA A 327 66.22 25.86 -17.27
N VAL A 328 66.98 26.91 -17.62
CA VAL A 328 67.69 27.06 -18.88
C VAL A 328 68.60 28.30 -18.73
N SER A 329 69.83 28.14 -18.45
CA SER A 329 70.92 28.92 -18.99
C SER A 329 72.18 28.03 -19.05
#